data_852e75b57faa5f9565d5a7b1e485fc4d
#
_entry.id   852e75b57faa5f9565d5a7b1e485fc4d
#
_cell.length_a   1.000
_cell.length_b   1.000
_cell.length_c   1.000
_cell.angle_alpha   90.00
_cell.angle_beta   90.00
_cell.angle_gamma   90.00
#
_symmetry.space_group_name_H-M   'P 1'
#
loop_
_entity.id
_entity.type
_entity.pdbx_description
1 polymer ?
#
loop_
_entity_poly.entity_id
_entity_poly.type
_entity_poly.pdbx_seq_one_letter_code
_entity_poly.pdbx_strand_id
1 'polypeptide(L)'
;REGELGGNLHHIYFVAEAENPQRLLRDLVNRVVAHDHIFVHLRTELVQHTGSVGDFRARLAKRTPDGIKTETEIRHSVTILATGGSESSGEQFLLGQDPRIMRQSEFEQILAHQPERVTKLNSVVMIQCVEPEGAVEYCSRICCTNTIKNALRLKILNPGCQVVILYKNIITYGFREAYYLEARKRGVLFVRYTKTDLPRLSLELAGARKKLSVDINEHIFGKTLTFEPDMVVLSMPVIPSQGTNDLANKLGLPVSREGYFLETHLKMRPMEFHDEGIYLAGMAHYPKFIEEAMAHALAASGRALTILSRPSLQLGGVVAQVDPQRCTGCLTCVRTCPFGIPEMRYDQVGVGALGGAAWIDPARCQGCGTCTAECPARAIELEHYRDEQIRVGLGQWQVPVISTGIGGAD
;
A
#
# COMPACT_ATOMS: atom_id res chain seq x y z
N ARG A 1 -2.98 -7.15 -14.88
CA ARG A 1 -4.37 -7.68 -14.84
C ARG A 1 -5.32 -6.77 -15.59
N GLU A 2 -5.10 -5.45 -15.57
CA GLU A 2 -5.98 -4.48 -16.22
C GLU A 2 -5.80 -4.45 -17.75
N GLY A 3 -6.84 -4.00 -18.45
CA GLY A 3 -6.85 -3.85 -19.91
C GLY A 3 -6.28 -2.53 -20.41
N GLU A 4 -6.00 -1.59 -19.49
CA GLU A 4 -5.50 -0.25 -19.80
C GLU A 4 -4.62 0.31 -18.68
N LEU A 5 -3.84 1.34 -18.99
CA LEU A 5 -3.02 2.08 -18.04
C LEU A 5 -3.85 3.16 -17.35
N GLY A 6 -3.50 3.52 -16.11
CA GLY A 6 -4.09 4.65 -15.39
C GLY A 6 -4.77 4.31 -14.07
N GLY A 7 -5.26 3.07 -13.91
CA GLY A 7 -5.87 2.60 -12.65
C GLY A 7 -6.94 3.55 -12.12
N ASN A 8 -6.90 3.86 -10.83
CA ASN A 8 -7.90 4.73 -10.18
C ASN A 8 -7.97 6.15 -10.73
N LEU A 9 -6.93 6.62 -11.44
CA LEU A 9 -6.94 7.98 -11.99
C LEU A 9 -8.04 8.17 -13.05
N HIS A 10 -8.53 7.08 -13.68
CA HIS A 10 -9.69 7.12 -14.57
C HIS A 10 -10.98 7.59 -13.88
N HIS A 11 -11.08 7.40 -12.57
CA HIS A 11 -12.26 7.71 -11.76
C HIS A 11 -12.12 9.01 -10.93
N ILE A 12 -11.00 9.73 -11.07
CA ILE A 12 -10.77 11.01 -10.42
C ILE A 12 -10.86 12.11 -11.47
N TYR A 13 -11.95 12.90 -11.42
CA TYR A 13 -12.25 13.89 -12.43
C TYR A 13 -11.78 15.29 -12.05
N PHE A 14 -11.64 15.56 -10.76
CA PHE A 14 -11.13 16.83 -10.23
C PHE A 14 -10.49 16.61 -8.85
N VAL A 15 -9.58 17.47 -8.49
CA VAL A 15 -8.93 17.55 -7.18
C VAL A 15 -9.27 18.87 -6.49
N ALA A 16 -9.01 18.96 -5.20
CA ALA A 16 -9.30 20.16 -4.43
C ALA A 16 -8.40 21.35 -4.84
N GLU A 17 -7.21 21.04 -5.31
CA GLU A 17 -6.17 21.98 -5.74
C GLU A 17 -6.39 22.58 -7.17
N ALA A 18 -7.53 22.31 -7.79
CA ALA A 18 -7.95 22.80 -9.10
C ALA A 18 -7.12 22.31 -10.32
N GLU A 19 -6.24 21.35 -10.17
CA GLU A 19 -5.57 20.68 -11.29
C GLU A 19 -6.51 19.72 -12.03
N ASN A 20 -6.21 19.44 -13.30
CA ASN A 20 -7.00 18.50 -14.10
C ASN A 20 -6.34 17.12 -14.15
N PRO A 21 -6.79 16.16 -13.31
CA PRO A 21 -6.21 14.82 -13.23
C PRO A 21 -6.38 14.01 -14.52
N GLN A 22 -7.43 14.27 -15.31
CA GLN A 22 -7.67 13.60 -16.57
C GLN A 22 -6.69 14.05 -17.67
N ARG A 23 -6.22 15.31 -17.61
CA ARG A 23 -5.13 15.77 -18.47
C ARG A 23 -3.83 15.08 -18.09
N LEU A 24 -3.50 15.06 -16.80
CA LEU A 24 -2.32 14.36 -16.29
C LEU A 24 -2.31 12.88 -16.72
N LEU A 25 -3.44 12.18 -16.59
CA LEU A 25 -3.58 10.79 -17.03
C LEU A 25 -3.23 10.63 -18.51
N ARG A 26 -3.85 11.42 -19.38
CA ARG A 26 -3.60 11.35 -20.83
C ARG A 26 -2.13 11.62 -21.17
N ASP A 27 -1.56 12.67 -20.58
CA ASP A 27 -0.17 13.04 -20.85
C ASP A 27 0.81 11.95 -20.41
N LEU A 28 0.60 11.34 -19.23
CA LEU A 28 1.42 10.23 -18.73
C LEU A 28 1.29 8.97 -19.59
N VAL A 29 0.05 8.57 -19.94
CA VAL A 29 -0.19 7.39 -20.78
C VAL A 29 0.44 7.57 -22.15
N ASN A 30 0.26 8.73 -22.78
CA ASN A 30 0.85 9.04 -24.09
C ASN A 30 2.39 8.98 -24.04
N ARG A 31 3.01 9.51 -23.01
CA ARG A 31 4.46 9.45 -22.83
C ARG A 31 4.95 8.02 -22.64
N VAL A 32 4.23 7.20 -21.88
CA VAL A 32 4.60 5.79 -21.66
C VAL A 32 4.47 4.98 -22.95
N VAL A 33 3.36 5.15 -23.69
CA VAL A 33 3.11 4.39 -24.92
C VAL A 33 4.05 4.82 -26.06
N ALA A 34 4.43 6.09 -26.11
CA ALA A 34 5.32 6.64 -27.15
C ALA A 34 6.81 6.40 -26.88
N HIS A 35 7.19 5.83 -25.74
CA HIS A 35 8.60 5.70 -25.37
C HIS A 35 9.17 4.36 -25.84
N ASP A 36 10.21 4.39 -26.68
CA ASP A 36 10.81 3.19 -27.35
C ASP A 36 11.35 2.13 -26.40
N HIS A 37 11.74 2.51 -25.17
CA HIS A 37 12.30 1.59 -24.16
C HIS A 37 11.27 1.15 -23.10
N ILE A 38 9.98 1.44 -23.28
CA ILE A 38 8.93 1.01 -22.37
C ILE A 38 8.04 -0.04 -23.04
N PHE A 39 8.02 -1.24 -22.49
CA PHE A 39 7.20 -2.36 -22.97
C PHE A 39 6.01 -2.57 -22.03
N VAL A 40 4.81 -2.31 -22.53
CA VAL A 40 3.58 -2.41 -21.73
C VAL A 40 2.93 -3.78 -21.93
N HIS A 41 2.78 -4.54 -20.84
CA HIS A 41 2.13 -5.84 -20.82
C HIS A 41 0.74 -5.75 -20.16
N LEU A 42 -0.29 -5.49 -20.95
CA LEU A 42 -1.68 -5.45 -20.47
C LEU A 42 -2.24 -6.86 -20.29
N ARG A 43 -3.23 -7.04 -19.39
CA ARG A 43 -3.89 -8.34 -19.07
C ARG A 43 -2.90 -9.44 -18.70
N THR A 44 -1.82 -9.07 -18.05
CA THR A 44 -0.68 -9.94 -17.71
C THR A 44 -0.55 -10.09 -16.20
N GLU A 45 -0.27 -11.30 -15.76
CA GLU A 45 -0.08 -11.64 -14.35
C GLU A 45 1.34 -12.15 -14.10
N LEU A 46 1.91 -11.82 -12.95
CA LEU A 46 3.14 -12.44 -12.47
C LEU A 46 2.82 -13.85 -11.97
N VAL A 47 3.46 -14.85 -12.58
CA VAL A 47 3.32 -16.27 -12.19
C VAL A 47 4.39 -16.64 -11.16
N GLN A 48 5.63 -16.26 -11.44
CA GLN A 48 6.79 -16.57 -10.62
C GLN A 48 7.80 -15.42 -10.67
N HIS A 49 8.49 -15.21 -9.56
CA HIS A 49 9.60 -14.27 -9.44
C HIS A 49 10.73 -14.95 -8.67
N THR A 50 11.93 -14.92 -9.20
CA THR A 50 13.10 -15.58 -8.62
C THR A 50 14.35 -14.74 -8.85
N GLY A 51 15.46 -15.10 -8.22
CA GLY A 51 16.73 -14.39 -8.32
C GLY A 51 16.91 -13.34 -7.23
N SER A 52 17.81 -12.43 -7.44
CA SER A 52 18.19 -11.37 -6.50
C SER A 52 18.41 -10.06 -7.23
N VAL A 53 18.67 -8.99 -6.48
CA VAL A 53 18.99 -7.67 -7.02
C VAL A 53 20.03 -7.76 -8.13
N GLY A 54 19.74 -7.14 -9.27
CA GLY A 54 20.59 -7.19 -10.47
C GLY A 54 20.31 -8.36 -11.42
N ASP A 55 19.74 -9.48 -10.97
CA ASP A 55 19.41 -10.65 -11.80
C ASP A 55 18.09 -11.33 -11.38
N PHE A 56 17.01 -10.57 -11.31
CA PHE A 56 15.69 -11.12 -11.15
C PHE A 56 15.18 -11.76 -12.44
N ARG A 57 14.34 -12.79 -12.28
CA ARG A 57 13.62 -13.45 -13.38
C ARG A 57 12.14 -13.49 -13.03
N ALA A 58 11.34 -12.90 -13.90
CA ALA A 58 9.89 -12.87 -13.76
C ALA A 58 9.25 -13.67 -14.89
N ARG A 59 8.44 -14.67 -14.53
CA ARG A 59 7.59 -15.37 -15.47
C ARG A 59 6.21 -14.74 -15.46
N LEU A 60 5.79 -14.25 -16.61
CA LEU A 60 4.55 -13.55 -16.84
C LEU A 60 3.60 -14.41 -17.65
N ALA A 61 2.32 -14.44 -17.28
CA ALA A 61 1.26 -15.08 -18.05
C ALA A 61 0.26 -14.04 -18.56
N LYS A 62 0.08 -13.98 -19.86
CA LYS A 62 -0.93 -13.15 -20.53
C LYS A 62 -2.14 -13.98 -20.86
N ARG A 63 -3.33 -13.53 -20.49
CA ARG A 63 -4.59 -14.10 -20.92
C ARG A 63 -5.05 -13.42 -22.21
N THR A 64 -5.19 -14.19 -23.27
CA THR A 64 -5.84 -13.71 -24.50
C THR A 64 -7.36 -13.76 -24.32
N PRO A 65 -8.14 -13.02 -25.16
CA PRO A 65 -9.60 -13.10 -25.17
C PRO A 65 -10.13 -14.55 -25.37
N ASP A 66 -9.39 -15.37 -26.09
CA ASP A 66 -9.71 -16.77 -26.37
C ASP A 66 -9.32 -17.73 -25.24
N GLY A 67 -8.89 -17.22 -24.09
CA GLY A 67 -8.52 -18.01 -22.92
C GLY A 67 -7.13 -18.68 -22.97
N ILE A 68 -6.36 -18.49 -24.04
CA ILE A 68 -5.01 -19.04 -24.19
C ILE A 68 -4.05 -18.27 -23.27
N LYS A 69 -3.29 -18.99 -22.45
CA LYS A 69 -2.21 -18.41 -21.65
C LYS A 69 -0.91 -18.49 -22.44
N THR A 70 -0.34 -17.35 -22.75
CA THR A 70 1.05 -17.24 -23.23
C THR A 70 1.95 -16.86 -22.06
N GLU A 71 3.01 -17.63 -21.83
CA GLU A 71 4.01 -17.33 -20.80
C GLU A 71 5.26 -16.72 -21.44
N THR A 72 5.81 -15.70 -20.77
CA THR A 72 7.04 -15.02 -21.18
C THR A 72 7.91 -14.84 -19.96
N GLU A 73 9.20 -15.14 -20.07
CA GLU A 73 10.19 -14.86 -19.05
C GLU A 73 10.90 -13.53 -19.35
N ILE A 74 11.02 -12.69 -18.33
CA ILE A 74 11.73 -11.40 -18.36
C ILE A 74 12.84 -11.41 -17.32
N ARG A 75 14.06 -11.04 -17.72
CA ARG A 75 15.18 -10.75 -16.80
C ARG A 75 15.22 -9.26 -16.54
N HIS A 76 15.40 -8.87 -15.28
CA HIS A 76 15.44 -7.48 -14.87
C HIS A 76 16.26 -7.29 -13.59
N SER A 77 16.74 -6.09 -13.36
CA SER A 77 17.63 -5.80 -12.22
C SER A 77 16.86 -5.31 -10.99
N VAL A 78 15.71 -4.67 -11.17
CA VAL A 78 14.89 -4.12 -10.09
C VAL A 78 13.39 -4.32 -10.37
N THR A 79 12.60 -4.34 -9.32
CA THR A 79 11.13 -4.42 -9.38
C THR A 79 10.52 -3.25 -8.62
N ILE A 80 9.51 -2.58 -9.20
CA ILE A 80 8.72 -1.56 -8.49
C ILE A 80 7.27 -2.04 -8.43
N LEU A 81 6.74 -2.21 -7.22
CA LEU A 81 5.35 -2.60 -7.00
C LEU A 81 4.46 -1.37 -6.91
N ALA A 82 3.52 -1.24 -7.85
CA ALA A 82 2.58 -0.14 -7.93
C ALA A 82 1.15 -0.67 -8.19
N THR A 83 0.74 -1.70 -7.46
CA THR A 83 -0.52 -2.42 -7.67
C THR A 83 -1.77 -1.59 -7.32
N GLY A 84 -1.60 -0.48 -6.62
CA GLY A 84 -2.69 0.41 -6.26
C GLY A 84 -3.57 -0.13 -5.12
N GLY A 85 -4.75 0.45 -5.02
CA GLY A 85 -5.83 0.05 -4.12
C GLY A 85 -7.17 0.38 -4.78
N SER A 86 -8.26 -0.14 -4.26
CA SER A 86 -9.61 0.06 -4.79
C SER A 86 -10.59 0.46 -3.70
N GLU A 87 -11.63 1.18 -4.08
CA GLU A 87 -12.75 1.45 -3.19
C GLU A 87 -13.49 0.13 -2.86
N SER A 88 -13.80 -0.11 -1.60
CA SER A 88 -14.50 -1.33 -1.15
C SER A 88 -15.87 -1.46 -1.81
N SER A 89 -16.27 -2.70 -2.09
CA SER A 89 -17.56 -3.05 -2.71
C SER A 89 -18.63 -3.50 -1.71
N GLY A 90 -18.51 -3.13 -0.43
CA GLY A 90 -19.48 -3.53 0.60
C GLY A 90 -20.92 -3.09 0.31
N GLU A 91 -21.89 -3.79 0.91
CA GLU A 91 -23.34 -3.57 0.73
C GLU A 91 -23.96 -2.74 1.88
N GLN A 92 -23.14 -2.10 2.73
CA GLN A 92 -23.60 -1.32 3.87
C GLN A 92 -24.50 -0.17 3.44
N PHE A 93 -25.39 0.22 4.35
CA PHE A 93 -26.30 1.34 4.14
C PHE A 93 -27.15 1.22 2.87
N LEU A 94 -27.63 0.01 2.55
CA LEU A 94 -28.49 -0.27 1.41
C LEU A 94 -27.84 0.05 0.03
N LEU A 95 -26.49 0.10 -0.05
CA LEU A 95 -25.78 0.29 -1.31
C LEU A 95 -26.15 -0.82 -2.30
N GLY A 96 -26.50 -0.44 -3.53
CA GLY A 96 -26.98 -1.38 -4.56
C GLY A 96 -28.47 -1.69 -4.52
N GLN A 97 -29.22 -1.30 -3.47
CA GLN A 97 -30.66 -1.54 -3.35
C GLN A 97 -31.53 -0.38 -3.85
N ASP A 98 -30.96 0.83 -3.92
CA ASP A 98 -31.62 2.02 -4.46
C ASP A 98 -30.62 2.88 -5.24
N PRO A 99 -30.95 3.35 -6.46
CA PRO A 99 -30.04 4.14 -7.30
C PRO A 99 -29.70 5.53 -6.73
N ARG A 100 -30.37 5.97 -5.69
CA ARG A 100 -30.06 7.21 -4.97
C ARG A 100 -28.95 7.04 -3.93
N ILE A 101 -28.55 5.80 -3.64
CA ILE A 101 -27.48 5.46 -2.71
C ILE A 101 -26.28 5.02 -3.53
N MET A 102 -25.19 5.77 -3.45
CA MET A 102 -24.01 5.57 -4.28
C MET A 102 -22.70 5.87 -3.55
N ARG A 103 -21.57 5.49 -4.14
CA ARG A 103 -20.25 5.78 -3.61
C ARG A 103 -19.79 7.19 -3.97
N GLN A 104 -18.76 7.66 -3.26
CA GLN A 104 -18.15 8.96 -3.56
C GLN A 104 -17.57 9.04 -4.98
N SER A 105 -17.00 7.96 -5.51
CA SER A 105 -16.47 7.89 -6.88
C SER A 105 -17.59 8.01 -7.93
N GLU A 106 -18.72 7.35 -7.71
CA GLU A 106 -19.88 7.43 -8.61
C GLU A 106 -20.53 8.84 -8.58
N PHE A 107 -20.60 9.44 -7.39
CA PHE A 107 -21.10 10.80 -7.24
C PHE A 107 -20.16 11.82 -7.91
N GLU A 108 -18.85 11.65 -7.79
CA GLU A 108 -17.86 12.48 -8.49
C GLU A 108 -18.03 12.43 -10.02
N GLN A 109 -18.30 11.24 -10.55
CA GLN A 109 -18.60 11.06 -11.97
C GLN A 109 -19.84 11.86 -12.39
N ILE A 110 -20.91 11.86 -11.57
CA ILE A 110 -22.10 12.65 -11.81
C ILE A 110 -21.79 14.14 -11.78
N LEU A 111 -21.04 14.61 -10.77
CA LEU A 111 -20.62 16.01 -10.65
C LEU A 111 -19.79 16.49 -11.84
N ALA A 112 -19.02 15.60 -12.45
CA ALA A 112 -18.16 15.93 -13.61
C ALA A 112 -18.91 15.91 -14.94
N HIS A 113 -19.79 14.94 -15.16
CA HIS A 113 -20.36 14.64 -16.48
C HIS A 113 -21.87 14.88 -16.61
N GLN A 114 -22.59 15.00 -15.49
CA GLN A 114 -24.05 15.17 -15.47
C GLN A 114 -24.46 16.31 -14.51
N PRO A 115 -23.92 17.53 -14.66
CA PRO A 115 -24.18 18.63 -13.74
C PRO A 115 -25.69 18.99 -13.66
N GLU A 116 -26.45 18.75 -14.71
CA GLU A 116 -27.89 18.97 -14.77
C GLU A 116 -28.70 18.08 -13.81
N ARG A 117 -28.15 16.94 -13.42
CA ARG A 117 -28.78 16.08 -12.38
C ARG A 117 -28.66 16.69 -11.00
N VAL A 118 -27.51 17.27 -10.68
CA VAL A 118 -27.24 17.79 -9.33
C VAL A 118 -27.85 19.17 -9.10
N THR A 119 -28.13 19.94 -10.16
CA THR A 119 -28.83 21.24 -10.04
C THR A 119 -30.28 21.11 -9.57
N LYS A 120 -30.87 19.91 -9.66
CA LYS A 120 -32.24 19.60 -9.24
C LYS A 120 -32.32 19.03 -7.84
N LEU A 121 -31.20 18.75 -7.18
CA LEU A 121 -31.18 18.17 -5.84
C LEU A 121 -31.46 19.25 -4.79
N ASN A 122 -32.34 18.92 -3.85
CA ASN A 122 -32.63 19.78 -2.71
C ASN A 122 -31.76 19.42 -1.50
N SER A 123 -31.47 18.12 -1.32
CA SER A 123 -30.72 17.62 -0.17
C SER A 123 -29.87 16.40 -0.50
N VAL A 124 -28.63 16.41 -0.02
CA VAL A 124 -27.67 15.28 -0.13
C VAL A 124 -27.08 14.99 1.25
N VAL A 125 -27.13 13.74 1.66
CA VAL A 125 -26.44 13.24 2.87
C VAL A 125 -25.23 12.43 2.45
N MET A 126 -24.07 12.74 3.02
CA MET A 126 -22.81 12.02 2.79
C MET A 126 -22.38 11.32 4.07
N ILE A 127 -22.17 9.99 4.03
CA ILE A 127 -21.80 9.21 5.21
C ILE A 127 -20.33 8.80 5.09
N GLN A 128 -19.52 9.24 6.06
CA GLN A 128 -18.10 8.93 6.17
C GLN A 128 -17.88 7.63 6.95
N CYS A 129 -16.65 7.09 6.82
CA CYS A 129 -16.18 5.96 7.62
C CYS A 129 -17.11 4.74 7.53
N VAL A 130 -17.58 4.43 6.32
CA VAL A 130 -18.37 3.23 6.04
C VAL A 130 -17.44 2.04 6.09
N GLU A 131 -17.58 1.19 7.09
CA GLU A 131 -16.73 0.02 7.28
C GLU A 131 -17.50 -1.24 6.87
N PRO A 132 -16.92 -2.11 6.02
CA PRO A 132 -17.50 -3.42 5.75
C PRO A 132 -17.57 -4.25 7.04
N GLU A 133 -18.64 -5.03 7.19
CA GLU A 133 -18.80 -5.91 8.34
C GLU A 133 -17.64 -6.90 8.44
N GLY A 134 -17.05 -7.04 9.63
CA GLY A 134 -15.92 -7.91 9.88
C GLY A 134 -14.58 -7.43 9.32
N ALA A 135 -14.52 -6.25 8.69
CA ALA A 135 -13.26 -5.70 8.20
C ALA A 135 -12.34 -5.24 9.34
N VAL A 136 -11.03 -5.26 9.07
CA VAL A 136 -10.06 -4.62 9.96
C VAL A 136 -10.31 -3.13 9.97
N GLU A 137 -10.49 -2.59 11.18
CA GLU A 137 -10.71 -1.15 11.34
C GLU A 137 -9.43 -0.38 11.02
N TYR A 138 -9.49 0.49 10.02
CA TYR A 138 -8.43 1.46 9.72
C TYR A 138 -9.01 2.70 9.03
N CYS A 139 -8.23 3.79 9.01
CA CYS A 139 -8.62 5.02 8.34
C CYS A 139 -7.88 5.15 7.01
N SER A 140 -8.61 5.20 5.89
CA SER A 140 -8.03 5.48 4.57
C SER A 140 -7.50 6.92 4.42
N ARG A 141 -7.74 7.79 5.39
CA ARG A 141 -7.31 9.20 5.53
C ARG A 141 -7.63 10.15 4.36
N ILE A 142 -7.88 9.62 3.16
CA ILE A 142 -8.22 10.42 1.96
C ILE A 142 -9.71 10.67 1.81
N CYS A 143 -10.57 9.85 2.43
CA CYS A 143 -12.02 9.88 2.26
C CYS A 143 -12.62 11.24 2.66
N CYS A 144 -12.17 11.82 3.79
CA CYS A 144 -12.69 13.10 4.29
C CYS A 144 -12.48 14.24 3.29
N THR A 145 -11.27 14.35 2.74
CA THR A 145 -10.95 15.36 1.71
C THR A 145 -11.74 15.11 0.44
N ASN A 146 -11.89 13.85 0.00
CA ASN A 146 -12.66 13.51 -1.20
C ASN A 146 -14.14 13.91 -1.04
N THR A 147 -14.73 13.63 0.11
CA THR A 147 -16.12 14.03 0.39
C THR A 147 -16.29 15.54 0.44
N ILE A 148 -15.38 16.24 1.12
CA ILE A 148 -15.41 17.71 1.20
C ILE A 148 -15.24 18.33 -0.17
N LYS A 149 -14.34 17.81 -1.00
CA LYS A 149 -14.14 18.21 -2.40
C LYS A 149 -15.45 18.07 -3.20
N ASN A 150 -16.12 16.92 -3.09
CA ASN A 150 -17.39 16.66 -3.76
C ASN A 150 -18.51 17.59 -3.25
N ALA A 151 -18.59 17.81 -1.93
CA ALA A 151 -19.54 18.74 -1.32
C ALA A 151 -19.32 20.18 -1.81
N LEU A 152 -18.07 20.63 -1.85
CA LEU A 152 -17.73 21.95 -2.38
C LEU A 152 -18.09 22.10 -3.87
N ARG A 153 -17.82 21.06 -4.67
CA ARG A 153 -18.19 21.03 -6.09
C ARG A 153 -19.71 21.10 -6.26
N LEU A 154 -20.46 20.33 -5.47
CA LEU A 154 -21.91 20.40 -5.46
C LEU A 154 -22.42 21.80 -5.11
N LYS A 155 -21.85 22.42 -4.06
CA LYS A 155 -22.19 23.80 -3.65
C LYS A 155 -21.86 24.87 -4.70
N ILE A 156 -20.90 24.62 -5.58
CA ILE A 156 -20.62 25.48 -6.74
C ILE A 156 -21.71 25.31 -7.81
N LEU A 157 -22.10 24.08 -8.11
CA LEU A 157 -23.09 23.76 -9.14
C LEU A 157 -24.53 24.06 -8.68
N ASN A 158 -24.82 23.86 -7.41
CA ASN A 158 -26.13 24.07 -6.78
C ASN A 158 -25.97 24.67 -5.37
N PRO A 159 -25.82 25.99 -5.24
CA PRO A 159 -25.67 26.67 -3.94
C PRO A 159 -26.85 26.43 -2.99
N GLY A 160 -28.07 26.20 -3.52
CA GLY A 160 -29.28 25.97 -2.76
C GLY A 160 -29.40 24.58 -2.16
N CYS A 161 -28.65 23.61 -2.65
CA CYS A 161 -28.71 22.24 -2.15
C CYS A 161 -28.23 22.15 -0.70
N GLN A 162 -29.04 21.54 0.17
CA GLN A 162 -28.63 21.22 1.54
C GLN A 162 -27.66 20.03 1.52
N VAL A 163 -26.47 20.20 2.08
CA VAL A 163 -25.45 19.13 2.16
C VAL A 163 -25.15 18.85 3.61
N VAL A 164 -25.30 17.58 4.00
CA VAL A 164 -25.01 17.10 5.36
C VAL A 164 -23.95 16.01 5.29
N ILE A 165 -22.87 16.16 6.04
CA ILE A 165 -21.80 15.15 6.16
C ILE A 165 -21.90 14.52 7.55
N LEU A 166 -22.21 13.22 7.58
CA LEU A 166 -22.21 12.40 8.79
C LEU A 166 -20.84 11.76 8.96
N TYR A 167 -20.19 11.90 10.13
CA TYR A 167 -18.79 11.48 10.29
C TYR A 167 -18.49 10.95 11.70
N LYS A 168 -17.55 10.00 11.79
CA LYS A 168 -16.94 9.60 13.09
C LYS A 168 -15.80 10.57 13.46
N ASN A 169 -14.87 10.78 12.53
CA ASN A 169 -13.78 11.72 12.66
C ASN A 169 -13.56 12.43 11.30
N ILE A 170 -13.13 13.69 11.34
CA ILE A 170 -12.70 14.44 10.16
C ILE A 170 -11.17 14.51 10.17
N ILE A 171 -10.57 13.92 9.14
CA ILE A 171 -9.12 13.90 8.94
C ILE A 171 -8.79 14.71 7.68
N THR A 172 -8.67 16.02 7.87
CA THR A 172 -8.18 16.97 6.86
C THR A 172 -6.85 17.51 7.35
N TYR A 173 -5.74 16.86 7.01
CA TYR A 173 -4.43 17.25 7.51
C TYR A 173 -3.72 18.25 6.58
N GLY A 174 -2.77 19.01 7.17
CA GLY A 174 -2.01 20.02 6.47
C GLY A 174 -2.90 21.14 5.93
N PHE A 175 -2.61 21.61 4.74
CA PHE A 175 -3.35 22.69 4.11
C PHE A 175 -4.79 22.34 3.72
N ARG A 176 -5.18 21.05 3.78
CA ARG A 176 -6.54 20.61 3.44
C ARG A 176 -7.59 20.97 4.48
N GLU A 177 -7.17 21.39 5.67
CA GLU A 177 -8.06 21.97 6.67
C GLU A 177 -8.79 23.22 6.13
N ALA A 178 -8.18 23.95 5.21
CA ALA A 178 -8.82 25.09 4.53
C ALA A 178 -10.09 24.68 3.76
N TYR A 179 -10.12 23.50 3.15
CA TYR A 179 -11.32 23.01 2.44
C TYR A 179 -12.46 22.65 3.40
N TYR A 180 -12.14 22.11 4.58
CA TYR A 180 -13.14 21.88 5.62
C TYR A 180 -13.77 23.20 6.09
N LEU A 181 -12.96 24.22 6.36
CA LEU A 181 -13.43 25.55 6.74
C LEU A 181 -14.27 26.19 5.65
N GLU A 182 -13.85 26.06 4.39
CA GLU A 182 -14.62 26.59 3.24
C GLU A 182 -15.97 25.87 3.06
N ALA A 183 -16.02 24.56 3.24
CA ALA A 183 -17.27 23.81 3.19
C ALA A 183 -18.27 24.28 4.27
N ARG A 184 -17.79 24.53 5.49
CA ARG A 184 -18.61 25.11 6.56
C ARG A 184 -19.11 26.51 6.23
N LYS A 185 -18.27 27.37 5.69
CA LYS A 185 -18.65 28.73 5.23
C LYS A 185 -19.74 28.69 4.16
N ARG A 186 -19.73 27.68 3.29
CA ARG A 186 -20.76 27.46 2.26
C ARG A 186 -22.00 26.75 2.77
N GLY A 187 -22.14 26.54 4.09
CA GLY A 187 -23.32 25.98 4.70
C GLY A 187 -23.40 24.45 4.58
N VAL A 188 -22.28 23.74 4.42
CA VAL A 188 -22.25 22.29 4.58
C VAL A 188 -22.34 21.97 6.08
N LEU A 189 -23.29 21.15 6.45
CA LEU A 189 -23.52 20.72 7.83
C LEU A 189 -22.67 19.49 8.13
N PHE A 190 -22.06 19.46 9.33
CA PHE A 190 -21.26 18.35 9.80
C PHE A 190 -21.86 17.82 11.07
N VAL A 191 -22.34 16.56 11.06
CA VAL A 191 -22.97 15.90 12.21
C VAL A 191 -22.15 14.67 12.60
N ARG A 192 -21.68 14.65 13.84
CA ARG A 192 -20.83 13.58 14.36
C ARG A 192 -21.69 12.40 14.86
N TYR A 193 -21.22 11.18 14.56
CA TYR A 193 -21.78 9.95 15.12
C TYR A 193 -20.68 9.10 15.77
N THR A 194 -21.06 8.08 16.53
CA THR A 194 -20.13 7.17 17.21
C THR A 194 -20.16 5.78 16.60
N LYS A 195 -19.19 4.93 16.94
CA LYS A 195 -19.15 3.53 16.50
C LYS A 195 -20.34 2.71 17.02
N THR A 196 -20.82 3.05 18.19
CA THR A 196 -21.93 2.33 18.87
C THR A 196 -23.29 2.81 18.41
N ASP A 197 -23.35 3.93 17.69
CA ASP A 197 -24.59 4.55 17.24
C ASP A 197 -24.42 5.06 15.81
N LEU A 198 -24.55 4.14 14.88
CA LEU A 198 -24.40 4.38 13.45
C LEU A 198 -25.66 5.03 12.85
N PRO A 199 -25.53 5.85 11.78
CA PRO A 199 -26.66 6.31 11.01
C PRO A 199 -27.51 5.12 10.52
N ARG A 200 -28.84 5.28 10.52
CA ARG A 200 -29.76 4.27 10.04
C ARG A 200 -30.46 4.76 8.78
N LEU A 201 -30.32 3.99 7.71
CA LEU A 201 -31.02 4.24 6.47
C LEU A 201 -32.28 3.39 6.40
N SER A 202 -33.38 3.99 5.97
CA SER A 202 -34.61 3.27 5.70
C SER A 202 -35.21 3.68 4.36
N LEU A 203 -35.87 2.71 3.72
CA LEU A 203 -36.62 2.87 2.48
C LEU A 203 -38.08 2.47 2.77
N GLU A 204 -38.93 3.44 2.98
CA GLU A 204 -40.33 3.23 3.25
C GLU A 204 -41.18 3.48 2.01
N LEU A 205 -42.25 2.68 1.82
CA LEU A 205 -43.20 2.90 0.76
C LEU A 205 -44.15 4.04 1.19
N ALA A 206 -44.00 5.21 0.59
CA ALA A 206 -44.89 6.34 0.74
C ALA A 206 -45.72 6.51 -0.54
N GLY A 207 -46.83 5.79 -0.64
CA GLY A 207 -47.63 5.73 -1.86
C GLY A 207 -46.89 5.05 -3.02
N ALA A 208 -46.81 5.72 -4.17
CA ALA A 208 -46.11 5.20 -5.36
C ALA A 208 -44.58 5.43 -5.37
N ARG A 209 -44.01 6.15 -4.39
CA ARG A 209 -42.58 6.46 -4.29
C ARG A 209 -41.98 5.88 -3.02
N LYS A 210 -40.77 5.36 -3.14
CA LYS A 210 -39.96 4.97 -1.97
C LYS A 210 -39.36 6.23 -1.34
N LYS A 211 -39.70 6.46 -0.08
CA LYS A 211 -39.12 7.53 0.74
C LYS A 211 -37.80 7.03 1.30
N LEU A 212 -36.72 7.78 1.06
CA LEU A 212 -35.39 7.51 1.61
C LEU A 212 -35.23 8.41 2.83
N SER A 213 -34.92 7.82 3.99
CA SER A 213 -34.63 8.57 5.21
C SER A 213 -33.33 8.09 5.87
N VAL A 214 -32.71 9.03 6.57
CA VAL A 214 -31.44 8.83 7.30
C VAL A 214 -31.66 9.37 8.71
N ASP A 215 -31.65 8.48 9.70
CA ASP A 215 -31.74 8.83 11.11
C ASP A 215 -30.36 8.76 11.76
N ILE A 216 -30.05 9.75 12.59
CA ILE A 216 -28.86 9.81 13.40
C ILE A 216 -29.14 10.39 14.77
N ASN A 217 -28.61 9.78 15.83
CA ASN A 217 -28.68 10.34 17.16
C ASN A 217 -27.54 11.36 17.34
N GLU A 218 -27.93 12.61 17.53
CA GLU A 218 -26.97 13.68 17.77
C GLU A 218 -26.71 13.76 19.29
N HIS A 219 -25.45 13.49 19.69
CA HIS A 219 -25.10 13.30 21.10
C HIS A 219 -25.00 14.58 21.93
N ILE A 220 -24.81 15.74 21.28
CA ILE A 220 -24.69 17.03 21.98
C ILE A 220 -26.06 17.48 22.50
N PHE A 221 -27.10 17.35 21.64
CA PHE A 221 -28.47 17.75 21.97
C PHE A 221 -29.33 16.59 22.48
N GLY A 222 -28.81 15.35 22.40
CA GLY A 222 -29.53 14.14 22.81
C GLY A 222 -30.81 13.88 22.00
N LYS A 223 -30.85 14.29 20.73
CA LYS A 223 -32.01 14.14 19.85
C LYS A 223 -31.67 13.35 18.60
N THR A 224 -32.65 12.61 18.13
CA THR A 224 -32.59 11.98 16.80
C THR A 224 -32.87 13.04 15.74
N LEU A 225 -31.97 13.19 14.80
CA LEU A 225 -32.13 13.99 13.59
C LEU A 225 -32.54 13.07 12.45
N THR A 226 -33.61 13.38 11.75
CA THR A 226 -34.09 12.67 10.57
C THR A 226 -33.87 13.54 9.33
N PHE A 227 -33.18 13.01 8.33
CA PHE A 227 -32.99 13.65 7.03
C PHE A 227 -33.74 12.86 5.96
N GLU A 228 -34.32 13.55 5.00
CA GLU A 228 -35.01 12.98 3.83
C GLU A 228 -34.26 13.43 2.56
N PRO A 229 -33.10 12.83 2.26
CA PRO A 229 -32.26 13.29 1.14
C PRO A 229 -32.77 12.78 -0.22
N ASP A 230 -32.55 13.58 -1.26
CA ASP A 230 -32.69 13.13 -2.63
C ASP A 230 -31.61 12.09 -3.01
N MET A 231 -30.46 12.14 -2.31
CA MET A 231 -29.32 11.26 -2.58
C MET A 231 -28.50 11.01 -1.30
N VAL A 232 -28.02 9.78 -1.15
CA VAL A 232 -27.05 9.38 -0.10
C VAL A 232 -25.74 8.98 -0.77
N VAL A 233 -24.64 9.55 -0.29
CA VAL A 233 -23.30 9.28 -0.83
C VAL A 233 -22.42 8.66 0.25
N LEU A 234 -21.87 7.49 -0.04
CA LEU A 234 -21.11 6.68 0.92
C LEU A 234 -19.61 6.80 0.67
N SER A 235 -18.86 7.10 1.73
CA SER A 235 -17.40 7.09 1.71
C SER A 235 -16.89 5.72 2.11
N MET A 236 -16.74 4.85 1.12
CA MET A 236 -16.20 3.51 1.30
C MET A 236 -14.69 3.59 1.59
N PRO A 237 -14.14 2.66 2.39
CA PRO A 237 -12.69 2.60 2.59
C PRO A 237 -11.99 2.17 1.31
N VAL A 238 -10.76 2.65 1.14
CA VAL A 238 -9.86 2.14 0.10
C VAL A 238 -9.15 0.93 0.65
N ILE A 239 -9.26 -0.19 -0.04
CA ILE A 239 -8.65 -1.48 0.32
C ILE A 239 -7.53 -1.84 -0.66
N PRO A 240 -6.59 -2.73 -0.30
CA PRO A 240 -5.58 -3.22 -1.23
C PRO A 240 -6.22 -3.81 -2.49
N SER A 241 -5.55 -3.67 -3.62
CA SER A 241 -6.00 -4.28 -4.87
C SER A 241 -6.15 -5.80 -4.73
N GLN A 242 -7.16 -6.34 -5.40
CA GLN A 242 -7.41 -7.78 -5.41
C GLN A 242 -6.16 -8.57 -5.86
N GLY A 243 -5.79 -9.60 -5.07
CA GLY A 243 -4.62 -10.44 -5.32
C GLY A 243 -3.31 -9.87 -4.78
N THR A 244 -3.34 -8.83 -3.95
CA THR A 244 -2.14 -8.33 -3.25
C THR A 244 -1.49 -9.42 -2.39
N ASN A 245 -2.26 -10.20 -1.63
CA ASN A 245 -1.75 -11.30 -0.81
C ASN A 245 -1.10 -12.41 -1.66
N ASP A 246 -1.72 -12.78 -2.79
CA ASP A 246 -1.15 -13.78 -3.71
C ASP A 246 0.18 -13.27 -4.31
N LEU A 247 0.24 -12.01 -4.69
CA LEU A 247 1.47 -11.38 -5.17
C LEU A 247 2.54 -11.28 -4.08
N ALA A 248 2.16 -10.92 -2.85
CA ALA A 248 3.06 -10.89 -1.70
C ALA A 248 3.68 -12.25 -1.42
N ASN A 249 2.88 -13.32 -1.44
CA ASN A 249 3.36 -14.69 -1.28
C ASN A 249 4.33 -15.10 -2.39
N LYS A 250 4.05 -14.75 -3.66
CA LYS A 250 4.93 -15.05 -4.81
C LYS A 250 6.27 -14.33 -4.73
N LEU A 251 6.30 -13.16 -4.12
CA LEU A 251 7.49 -12.33 -3.97
C LEU A 251 8.19 -12.54 -2.61
N GLY A 252 7.58 -13.28 -1.67
CA GLY A 252 8.10 -13.44 -0.31
C GLY A 252 8.07 -12.14 0.51
N LEU A 253 7.14 -11.23 0.23
CA LEU A 253 7.11 -9.89 0.83
C LEU A 253 6.06 -9.78 1.95
N PRO A 254 6.33 -8.98 2.99
CA PRO A 254 5.41 -8.76 4.09
C PRO A 254 4.24 -7.87 3.68
N VAL A 255 3.09 -8.11 4.32
CA VAL A 255 1.90 -7.24 4.24
C VAL A 255 1.51 -6.77 5.63
N SER A 256 0.90 -5.60 5.71
CA SER A 256 0.34 -5.05 6.95
C SER A 256 -0.92 -5.82 7.36
N ARG A 257 -1.43 -5.52 8.56
CA ARG A 257 -2.69 -6.08 9.06
C ARG A 257 -3.88 -5.77 8.13
N GLU A 258 -3.83 -4.63 7.47
CA GLU A 258 -4.85 -4.17 6.51
C GLU A 258 -4.67 -4.78 5.11
N GLY A 259 -3.61 -5.56 4.88
CA GLY A 259 -3.31 -6.25 3.63
C GLY A 259 -2.54 -5.43 2.60
N TYR A 260 -2.02 -4.26 2.95
CA TYR A 260 -1.11 -3.49 2.10
C TYR A 260 0.32 -4.02 2.21
N PHE A 261 1.13 -3.82 1.18
CA PHE A 261 2.56 -4.12 1.27
C PHE A 261 3.20 -3.28 2.37
N LEU A 262 4.04 -3.94 3.18
CA LEU A 262 4.70 -3.31 4.32
C LEU A 262 6.18 -3.06 3.98
N GLU A 263 6.59 -1.81 4.15
CA GLU A 263 7.97 -1.38 3.98
C GLU A 263 8.89 -1.90 5.10
N THR A 264 10.18 -1.95 4.82
CA THR A 264 11.19 -2.40 5.81
C THR A 264 11.27 -1.47 7.02
N HIS A 265 11.20 -0.16 6.80
CA HIS A 265 11.30 0.81 7.88
C HIS A 265 10.64 2.14 7.48
N LEU A 266 9.63 2.54 8.22
CA LEU A 266 8.78 3.71 7.95
C LEU A 266 9.54 5.02 7.69
N LYS A 267 10.64 5.26 8.41
CA LYS A 267 11.43 6.51 8.29
C LYS A 267 12.67 6.37 7.42
N MET A 268 13.38 5.25 7.56
CA MET A 268 14.70 5.08 6.95
C MET A 268 14.63 4.50 5.53
N ARG A 269 13.67 3.60 5.29
CA ARG A 269 13.50 2.88 4.01
C ARG A 269 12.01 2.73 3.65
N PRO A 270 11.28 3.85 3.48
CA PRO A 270 9.81 3.84 3.34
C PRO A 270 9.31 3.33 1.98
N MET A 271 10.20 3.14 0.98
CA MET A 271 9.85 2.60 -0.32
C MET A 271 10.52 1.26 -0.61
N GLU A 272 11.14 0.62 0.39
CA GLU A 272 11.97 -0.55 0.20
C GLU A 272 11.47 -1.72 1.03
N PHE A 273 11.73 -2.91 0.55
CA PHE A 273 11.58 -4.14 1.29
C PHE A 273 12.92 -4.62 1.87
N HIS A 274 12.89 -5.70 2.64
CA HIS A 274 14.11 -6.37 3.09
C HIS A 274 14.92 -6.90 1.90
N ASP A 275 14.23 -7.46 0.91
CA ASP A 275 14.86 -7.93 -0.33
C ASP A 275 15.26 -6.70 -1.16
N GLU A 276 16.57 -6.52 -1.33
CA GLU A 276 17.11 -5.42 -2.12
C GLU A 276 16.66 -5.50 -3.57
N GLY A 277 16.49 -4.34 -4.21
CA GLY A 277 16.08 -4.24 -5.60
C GLY A 277 14.56 -4.34 -5.81
N ILE A 278 13.76 -4.53 -4.75
CA ILE A 278 12.31 -4.47 -4.81
C ILE A 278 11.82 -3.20 -4.09
N TYR A 279 11.02 -2.42 -4.78
CA TYR A 279 10.54 -1.11 -4.32
C TYR A 279 9.02 -1.04 -4.33
N LEU A 280 8.49 -0.11 -3.55
CA LEU A 280 7.07 0.09 -3.33
C LEU A 280 6.66 1.49 -3.74
N ALA A 281 5.57 1.63 -4.51
CA ALA A 281 5.08 2.91 -4.99
C ALA A 281 3.56 3.06 -4.85
N GLY A 282 3.12 4.29 -4.56
CA GLY A 282 1.72 4.69 -4.56
C GLY A 282 0.85 3.96 -3.54
N MET A 283 -0.40 3.68 -3.92
CA MET A 283 -1.39 3.08 -3.03
C MET A 283 -1.20 1.57 -2.78
N ALA A 284 -0.22 0.93 -3.41
CA ALA A 284 0.18 -0.43 -3.02
C ALA A 284 0.71 -0.47 -1.58
N HIS A 285 1.27 0.63 -1.09
CA HIS A 285 1.74 0.82 0.28
C HIS A 285 0.59 1.17 1.24
N TYR A 286 -0.20 2.17 0.91
CA TYR A 286 -1.30 2.69 1.72
C TYR A 286 -2.12 3.71 0.91
N PRO A 287 -3.39 4.02 1.26
CA PRO A 287 -4.16 5.05 0.58
C PRO A 287 -3.43 6.40 0.55
N LYS A 288 -3.35 7.00 -0.63
CA LYS A 288 -2.60 8.24 -0.91
C LYS A 288 -3.39 9.13 -1.86
N PHE A 289 -3.20 10.44 -1.72
CA PHE A 289 -3.59 11.41 -2.75
C PHE A 289 -2.69 11.29 -3.98
N ILE A 290 -3.11 11.89 -5.08
CA ILE A 290 -2.36 11.82 -6.36
C ILE A 290 -0.95 12.35 -6.20
N GLU A 291 -0.77 13.53 -5.59
CA GLU A 291 0.54 14.17 -5.37
C GLU A 291 1.43 13.33 -4.45
N GLU A 292 0.86 12.70 -3.42
CA GLU A 292 1.60 11.78 -2.54
C GLU A 292 2.03 10.51 -3.31
N ALA A 293 1.14 9.96 -4.16
CA ALA A 293 1.45 8.81 -4.98
C ALA A 293 2.54 9.14 -6.02
N MET A 294 2.52 10.33 -6.61
CA MET A 294 3.55 10.82 -7.53
C MET A 294 4.90 11.00 -6.83
N ALA A 295 4.93 11.65 -5.67
CA ALA A 295 6.14 11.81 -4.86
C ALA A 295 6.72 10.44 -4.45
N HIS A 296 5.86 9.49 -4.06
CA HIS A 296 6.27 8.15 -3.71
C HIS A 296 6.85 7.37 -4.92
N ALA A 297 6.25 7.52 -6.11
CA ALA A 297 6.74 6.92 -7.34
C ALA A 297 8.10 7.49 -7.76
N LEU A 298 8.27 8.82 -7.67
CA LEU A 298 9.55 9.49 -7.95
C LEU A 298 10.65 9.01 -6.98
N ALA A 299 10.33 8.89 -5.69
CA ALA A 299 11.25 8.41 -4.70
C ALA A 299 11.64 6.94 -4.93
N ALA A 300 10.67 6.06 -5.23
CA ALA A 300 10.95 4.66 -5.59
C ALA A 300 11.82 4.55 -6.83
N SER A 301 11.55 5.37 -7.86
CA SER A 301 12.37 5.44 -9.08
C SER A 301 13.78 5.94 -8.79
N GLY A 302 13.93 6.97 -7.96
CA GLY A 302 15.23 7.48 -7.53
C GLY A 302 16.05 6.42 -6.79
N ARG A 303 15.41 5.63 -5.93
CA ARG A 303 16.08 4.49 -5.26
C ARG A 303 16.47 3.38 -6.24
N ALA A 304 15.58 3.04 -7.18
CA ALA A 304 15.89 2.07 -8.24
C ALA A 304 17.09 2.51 -9.09
N LEU A 305 17.20 3.80 -9.40
CA LEU A 305 18.33 4.36 -10.15
C LEU A 305 19.66 4.21 -9.42
N THR A 306 19.70 4.13 -8.09
CA THR A 306 20.96 3.87 -7.36
C THR A 306 21.57 2.50 -7.69
N ILE A 307 20.74 1.56 -8.14
CA ILE A 307 21.17 0.25 -8.65
C ILE A 307 21.40 0.31 -10.16
N LEU A 308 20.41 0.78 -10.93
CA LEU A 308 20.42 0.74 -12.39
C LEU A 308 21.51 1.59 -13.04
N SER A 309 22.01 2.62 -12.37
CA SER A 309 23.10 3.49 -12.89
C SER A 309 24.49 2.88 -12.75
N ARG A 310 24.63 1.72 -12.12
CA ARG A 310 25.93 1.08 -11.87
C ARG A 310 26.13 -0.11 -12.79
N PRO A 311 27.35 -0.31 -13.34
CA PRO A 311 27.67 -1.48 -14.17
C PRO A 311 27.75 -2.78 -13.34
N SER A 312 28.00 -2.67 -12.03
CA SER A 312 28.07 -3.80 -11.10
C SER A 312 27.65 -3.36 -9.71
N LEU A 313 27.11 -4.30 -8.93
CA LEU A 313 26.76 -4.11 -7.52
C LEU A 313 27.83 -4.78 -6.65
N GLN A 314 28.30 -4.03 -5.65
CA GLN A 314 29.02 -4.62 -4.53
C GLN A 314 27.99 -5.04 -3.49
N LEU A 315 27.88 -6.34 -3.28
CA LEU A 315 27.02 -6.89 -2.23
C LEU A 315 27.63 -6.61 -0.86
N GLY A 316 26.78 -6.52 0.16
CA GLY A 316 27.22 -6.28 1.53
C GLY A 316 28.26 -7.31 1.97
N GLY A 317 29.32 -6.84 2.62
CA GLY A 317 30.43 -7.70 3.02
C GLY A 317 30.11 -8.68 4.15
N VAL A 318 29.00 -8.48 4.86
CA VAL A 318 28.59 -9.33 6.00
C VAL A 318 27.53 -10.30 5.51
N VAL A 319 27.93 -11.50 5.14
CA VAL A 319 27.04 -12.58 4.69
C VAL A 319 27.37 -13.89 5.40
N ALA A 320 26.39 -14.71 5.62
CA ALA A 320 26.57 -16.05 6.18
C ALA A 320 26.96 -17.02 5.04
N GLN A 321 28.03 -17.77 5.25
CA GLN A 321 28.51 -18.81 4.32
C GLN A 321 28.38 -20.19 4.95
N VAL A 322 27.91 -21.14 4.16
CA VAL A 322 27.79 -22.55 4.59
C VAL A 322 28.99 -23.33 4.06
N ASP A 323 29.65 -24.07 4.95
CA ASP A 323 30.58 -25.12 4.58
C ASP A 323 29.77 -26.42 4.32
N PRO A 324 29.62 -26.86 3.06
CA PRO A 324 28.85 -28.05 2.74
C PRO A 324 29.41 -29.30 3.41
N GLN A 325 30.76 -29.41 3.56
CA GLN A 325 31.40 -30.59 4.12
C GLN A 325 31.09 -30.79 5.62
N ARG A 326 30.65 -29.75 6.30
CA ARG A 326 30.18 -29.78 7.69
C ARG A 326 28.67 -29.80 7.84
N CYS A 327 27.94 -29.50 6.77
CA CYS A 327 26.47 -29.39 6.80
C CYS A 327 25.82 -30.76 6.95
N THR A 328 25.01 -30.92 8.00
CA THR A 328 24.26 -32.15 8.31
C THR A 328 22.84 -32.17 7.72
N GLY A 329 22.44 -31.16 6.94
CA GLY A 329 21.09 -31.10 6.33
C GLY A 329 19.94 -30.95 7.33
N CYS A 330 20.19 -30.48 8.55
CA CYS A 330 19.21 -30.44 9.65
C CYS A 330 18.10 -29.37 9.48
N LEU A 331 18.18 -28.51 8.49
CA LEU A 331 17.22 -27.44 8.16
C LEU A 331 17.04 -26.38 9.25
N THR A 332 17.86 -26.35 10.30
CA THR A 332 17.76 -25.34 11.36
C THR A 332 17.89 -23.92 10.78
N CYS A 333 18.90 -23.67 9.95
CA CYS A 333 19.11 -22.37 9.29
C CYS A 333 17.91 -21.94 8.43
N VAL A 334 17.26 -22.88 7.75
CA VAL A 334 16.06 -22.61 6.93
C VAL A 334 14.89 -22.15 7.79
N ARG A 335 14.72 -22.78 8.97
CA ARG A 335 13.60 -22.48 9.88
C ARG A 335 13.80 -21.22 10.73
N THR A 336 15.05 -20.93 11.11
CA THR A 336 15.36 -19.80 12.00
C THR A 336 15.62 -18.49 11.26
N CYS A 337 15.86 -18.52 9.96
CA CYS A 337 16.10 -17.30 9.19
C CYS A 337 14.84 -16.42 9.12
N PRO A 338 14.84 -15.19 9.69
CA PRO A 338 13.68 -14.32 9.66
C PRO A 338 13.35 -13.80 8.25
N PHE A 339 14.29 -13.98 7.30
CA PHE A 339 14.17 -13.53 5.91
C PHE A 339 13.93 -14.68 4.93
N GLY A 340 13.88 -15.94 5.38
CA GLY A 340 13.62 -17.12 4.54
C GLY A 340 14.65 -17.35 3.43
N ILE A 341 15.91 -16.97 3.65
CA ILE A 341 16.95 -17.00 2.61
C ILE A 341 17.62 -18.37 2.45
N PRO A 342 18.02 -19.10 3.53
CA PRO A 342 18.69 -20.39 3.38
C PRO A 342 17.78 -21.42 2.70
N GLU A 343 18.31 -22.13 1.72
CA GLU A 343 17.63 -23.20 0.98
C GLU A 343 18.50 -24.46 0.93
N MET A 344 17.87 -25.63 0.74
CA MET A 344 18.61 -26.87 0.50
C MET A 344 18.96 -27.01 -0.97
N ARG A 345 20.23 -27.21 -1.27
CA ARG A 345 20.72 -27.53 -2.62
C ARG A 345 21.16 -28.98 -2.69
N TYR A 346 20.53 -29.74 -3.55
CA TYR A 346 20.78 -31.16 -3.75
C TYR A 346 21.89 -31.45 -4.76
N ASP A 347 22.39 -30.40 -5.42
CA ASP A 347 23.60 -30.42 -6.24
C ASP A 347 24.89 -30.32 -5.41
N GLN A 348 24.78 -30.07 -4.12
CA GLN A 348 25.88 -30.06 -3.15
C GLN A 348 25.87 -31.34 -2.28
N VAL A 349 27.05 -31.71 -1.81
CA VAL A 349 27.23 -32.89 -0.96
C VAL A 349 27.56 -32.45 0.46
N GLY A 350 26.74 -32.87 1.41
CA GLY A 350 26.91 -32.62 2.84
C GLY A 350 27.90 -33.56 3.51
N VAL A 351 28.00 -33.45 4.85
CA VAL A 351 28.89 -34.28 5.66
C VAL A 351 28.64 -35.77 5.41
N GLY A 352 29.68 -36.58 5.34
CA GLY A 352 29.56 -38.03 5.16
C GLY A 352 28.88 -38.47 3.87
N ALA A 353 29.02 -37.69 2.78
CA ALA A 353 28.38 -37.94 1.50
C ALA A 353 26.83 -37.78 1.52
N LEU A 354 26.28 -37.06 2.47
CA LEU A 354 24.85 -36.72 2.51
C LEU A 354 24.42 -35.97 1.24
N GLY A 355 23.37 -36.43 0.59
CA GLY A 355 22.80 -35.76 -0.59
C GLY A 355 22.08 -34.46 -0.21
N GLY A 356 22.75 -33.33 -0.43
CA GLY A 356 22.25 -31.99 -0.18
C GLY A 356 22.93 -31.26 0.97
N ALA A 357 23.15 -29.97 0.79
CA ALA A 357 23.62 -29.06 1.83
C ALA A 357 22.82 -27.75 1.76
N ALA A 358 22.79 -27.03 2.87
CA ALA A 358 22.19 -25.71 2.90
C ALA A 358 23.04 -24.72 2.09
N TRP A 359 22.38 -23.80 1.40
CA TRP A 359 23.01 -22.72 0.68
C TRP A 359 22.34 -21.40 1.06
N ILE A 360 23.12 -20.33 1.13
CA ILE A 360 22.65 -18.99 1.47
C ILE A 360 23.03 -18.07 0.33
N ASP A 361 22.05 -17.44 -0.28
CA ASP A 361 22.28 -16.45 -1.34
C ASP A 361 22.97 -15.21 -0.75
N PRO A 362 24.23 -14.90 -1.14
CA PRO A 362 24.94 -13.73 -0.60
C PRO A 362 24.27 -12.41 -0.97
N ALA A 363 23.55 -12.35 -2.09
CA ALA A 363 22.86 -11.15 -2.54
C ALA A 363 21.59 -10.83 -1.73
N ARG A 364 21.02 -11.84 -1.06
CA ARG A 364 19.82 -11.72 -0.23
C ARG A 364 20.12 -11.71 1.27
N CYS A 365 21.28 -12.25 1.67
CA CYS A 365 21.65 -12.37 3.07
C CYS A 365 21.78 -11.00 3.75
N GLN A 366 21.06 -10.81 4.87
CA GLN A 366 21.08 -9.56 5.64
C GLN A 366 22.17 -9.53 6.73
N GLY A 367 23.01 -10.56 6.81
CA GLY A 367 24.12 -10.61 7.77
C GLY A 367 23.74 -10.63 9.25
N CYS A 368 22.52 -11.00 9.59
CA CYS A 368 22.03 -10.96 10.97
C CYS A 368 22.66 -12.00 11.92
N GLY A 369 23.32 -13.04 11.39
CA GLY A 369 24.04 -14.05 12.17
C GLY A 369 23.19 -15.12 12.86
N THR A 370 21.86 -15.05 12.82
CA THR A 370 20.96 -16.01 13.50
C THR A 370 21.25 -17.45 13.08
N CYS A 371 21.39 -17.72 11.79
CA CYS A 371 21.70 -19.07 11.29
C CYS A 371 23.08 -19.58 11.73
N THR A 372 24.04 -18.69 11.93
CA THR A 372 25.38 -19.02 12.42
C THR A 372 25.33 -19.46 13.88
N ALA A 373 24.63 -18.70 14.72
CA ALA A 373 24.46 -18.99 16.14
C ALA A 373 23.73 -20.32 16.39
N GLU A 374 22.70 -20.61 15.59
CA GLU A 374 21.82 -21.75 15.74
C GLU A 374 22.29 -23.02 15.02
N CYS A 375 23.42 -22.98 14.28
CA CYS A 375 23.89 -24.13 13.52
C CYS A 375 24.50 -25.20 14.43
N PRO A 376 23.87 -26.39 14.64
CA PRO A 376 24.39 -27.41 15.56
C PRO A 376 25.71 -28.05 15.07
N ALA A 377 25.92 -28.06 13.75
CA ALA A 377 27.13 -28.57 13.12
C ALA A 377 28.26 -27.51 13.01
N ARG A 378 28.00 -26.26 13.43
CA ARG A 378 28.91 -25.12 13.20
C ARG A 378 29.42 -25.07 11.75
N ALA A 379 28.54 -25.37 10.81
CA ALA A 379 28.80 -25.35 9.37
C ALA A 379 28.57 -23.99 8.74
N ILE A 380 28.17 -22.97 9.50
CA ILE A 380 27.84 -21.64 8.99
C ILE A 380 28.73 -20.62 9.69
N GLU A 381 29.43 -19.83 8.92
CA GLU A 381 30.24 -18.71 9.40
C GLU A 381 29.70 -17.38 8.84
N LEU A 382 29.82 -16.32 9.63
CA LEU A 382 29.49 -14.96 9.19
C LEU A 382 30.77 -14.28 8.71
N GLU A 383 30.81 -13.88 7.44
CA GLU A 383 31.94 -13.16 6.86
C GLU A 383 32.23 -11.88 7.65
N HIS A 384 33.52 -11.59 7.87
CA HIS A 384 34.02 -10.48 8.67
C HIS A 384 33.72 -10.53 10.17
N TYR A 385 33.07 -11.61 10.67
CA TYR A 385 32.78 -11.82 12.09
C TYR A 385 33.24 -13.21 12.57
N ARG A 386 34.36 -13.72 12.01
CA ARG A 386 34.98 -14.96 12.49
C ARG A 386 35.64 -14.71 13.85
N ASP A 387 35.70 -15.74 14.69
CA ASP A 387 36.24 -15.66 16.04
C ASP A 387 37.65 -15.08 16.08
N GLU A 388 38.52 -15.45 15.10
CA GLU A 388 39.88 -14.92 14.98
C GLU A 388 39.89 -13.41 14.71
N GLN A 389 39.01 -12.92 13.84
CA GLN A 389 38.88 -11.50 13.50
C GLN A 389 38.40 -10.70 14.71
N ILE A 390 37.42 -11.21 15.46
CA ILE A 390 36.92 -10.60 16.69
C ILE A 390 38.02 -10.55 17.73
N ARG A 391 38.79 -11.64 17.94
CA ARG A 391 39.93 -11.67 18.89
C ARG A 391 41.01 -10.67 18.55
N VAL A 392 41.37 -10.53 17.27
CA VAL A 392 42.34 -9.52 16.82
C VAL A 392 41.79 -8.11 17.07
N GLY A 393 40.53 -7.85 16.75
CA GLY A 393 39.89 -6.57 17.01
C GLY A 393 39.88 -6.20 18.52
N LEU A 394 39.55 -7.14 19.38
CA LEU A 394 39.57 -6.95 20.85
C LEU A 394 41.00 -6.74 21.38
N GLY A 395 42.00 -7.43 20.84
CA GLY A 395 43.42 -7.29 21.24
C GLY A 395 43.99 -5.91 20.88
N GLN A 396 43.43 -5.21 19.91
CA GLN A 396 43.82 -3.85 19.56
C GLN A 396 43.07 -2.75 20.31
N TRP A 397 42.03 -3.08 21.04
CA TRP A 397 41.32 -2.14 21.90
C TRP A 397 42.14 -1.89 23.17
N GLN A 398 43.06 -0.95 23.12
CA GLN A 398 43.62 -0.34 24.35
C GLN A 398 42.52 0.52 24.96
N VAL A 399 41.87 0.02 26.00
CA VAL A 399 41.04 0.87 26.86
C VAL A 399 41.96 1.93 27.46
N PRO A 400 41.77 3.23 27.19
CA PRO A 400 42.53 4.24 27.86
C PRO A 400 42.29 4.07 29.38
N VAL A 401 43.34 3.75 30.12
CA VAL A 401 43.30 3.71 31.58
C VAL A 401 43.00 5.13 32.00
N ILE A 402 41.73 5.42 32.32
CA ILE A 402 41.37 6.66 33.02
C ILE A 402 41.99 6.51 34.37
N SER A 403 43.17 7.09 34.55
CA SER A 403 43.76 7.28 35.86
C SER A 403 42.81 8.16 36.66
N THR A 404 41.99 7.58 37.52
CA THR A 404 41.28 8.29 38.57
C THR A 404 42.33 8.80 39.53
N GLY A 405 42.86 10.00 39.27
CA GLY A 405 43.65 10.74 40.23
C GLY A 405 42.73 11.17 41.37
N ILE A 406 42.50 10.25 42.31
CA ILE A 406 42.10 10.61 43.66
C ILE A 406 43.40 11.01 44.36
N GLY A 407 43.77 12.30 44.21
CA GLY A 407 44.79 12.90 45.03
C GLY A 407 44.29 12.92 46.46
N GLY A 408 44.93 12.11 47.32
CA GLY A 408 44.82 12.27 48.75
C GLY A 408 45.37 13.66 49.10
N ALA A 409 44.52 14.42 49.73
CA ALA A 409 45.01 15.61 50.49
C ALA A 409 45.41 15.11 51.86
N ASP A 410 46.70 15.28 52.20
CA ASP A 410 47.19 15.38 53.59
C ASP A 410 46.96 16.80 54.11
#